data_8215412594be35ff72b30be0ed1e6cce
#
_entry.id   8215412594be35ff72b30be0ed1e6cce
#
_cell.length_a   1.000
_cell.length_b   1.000
_cell.length_c   1.000
_cell.angle_alpha   90.00
_cell.angle_beta   90.00
_cell.angle_gamma   90.00
#
_symmetry.space_group_name_H-M   'P 1'
#
loop_
_entity.id
_entity.type
_entity.pdbx_description
1 polymer ?
#
loop_
_entity_poly.entity_id
_entity_poly.type
_entity_poly.pdbx_seq_one_letter_code
_entity_poly.pdbx_strand_id
1 'polypeptide(L)'
;MVADSKSHVDQHFLEILVGQGHLPVSYVSSLLRVLQAAVREVARSNEDTRQPFDQEPQPIFHLSAETTEDLFILRFTFSDPLDSKPLSALSKGTFSAFMKEFSQLLKALPQPSLWGSSVGGAGRRAYTSEVSKRLDQVRLELRHFPRVTLRFDRYTILFEGDRLEIG
;
A
#
# COMPACT_ATOMS: atom_id res chain seq x y z
N MET A 1 -26.99 12.27 -20.61
CA MET A 1 -26.66 12.13 -20.07
C MET A 1 -26.20 11.42 -19.29
N VAL A 2 -25.54 11.18 -19.20
CA VAL A 2 -25.05 10.25 -18.50
C VAL A 2 -24.41 10.67 -17.41
N ALA A 3 -25.05 10.63 -16.56
CA ALA A 3 -24.53 10.81 -15.40
C ALA A 3 -23.38 10.02 -15.17
N ASP A 4 -22.42 10.59 -15.08
CA ASP A 4 -21.43 10.08 -14.33
C ASP A 4 -21.73 9.96 -12.92
N SER A 5 -22.84 9.56 -12.67
CA SER A 5 -23.05 8.95 -11.44
C SER A 5 -22.25 7.68 -11.41
N LYS A 6 -21.08 7.78 -11.84
CA LYS A 6 -20.13 6.93 -11.32
C LYS A 6 -19.91 7.40 -9.97
N SER A 7 -20.96 7.37 -9.32
CA SER A 7 -21.00 6.44 -8.33
C SER A 7 -19.63 6.35 -7.75
N HIS A 8 -19.54 6.98 -6.70
CA HIS A 8 -18.55 6.60 -5.76
C HIS A 8 -18.74 5.10 -5.54
N VAL A 9 -18.24 4.33 -6.48
CA VAL A 9 -18.03 2.92 -6.24
C VAL A 9 -17.18 2.91 -5.00
N ASP A 10 -17.70 2.40 -3.93
CA ASP A 10 -16.96 2.28 -2.70
C ASP A 10 -15.63 1.63 -3.05
N GLN A 11 -14.60 2.45 -3.13
CA GLN A 11 -13.28 1.94 -3.41
C GLN A 11 -12.82 1.17 -2.19
N HIS A 12 -12.90 -0.13 -2.28
CA HIS A 12 -12.36 -0.99 -1.24
C HIS A 12 -11.06 -1.66 -1.68
N PHE A 13 -10.47 -1.17 -2.76
CA PHE A 13 -9.20 -1.67 -3.27
C PHE A 13 -8.11 -0.63 -3.08
N LEU A 14 -6.96 -1.08 -2.62
CA LEU A 14 -5.74 -0.29 -2.76
C LEU A 14 -5.20 -0.57 -4.16
N GLU A 15 -5.06 0.47 -4.96
CA GLU A 15 -4.55 0.34 -6.32
C GLU A 15 -3.04 0.60 -6.37
N ILE A 16 -2.34 -0.28 -7.04
CA ILE A 16 -0.91 -0.14 -7.30
C ILE A 16 -0.76 -0.05 -8.82
N LEU A 17 -0.41 1.15 -9.30
CA LEU A 17 -0.25 1.39 -10.73
C LEU A 17 1.23 1.37 -11.07
N VAL A 18 1.63 0.41 -11.87
CA VAL A 18 3.03 0.27 -12.27
C VAL A 18 3.18 0.68 -13.72
N GLY A 19 4.13 1.55 -13.98
CA GLY A 19 4.42 2.04 -15.33
C GLY A 19 4.95 0.94 -16.23
N GLN A 20 5.04 1.27 -17.53
CA GLN A 20 5.43 0.33 -18.57
C GLN A 20 6.68 -0.47 -18.27
N GLY A 21 6.69 -1.67 -18.80
CA GLY A 21 7.84 -2.52 -18.79
C GLY A 21 7.51 -3.93 -18.33
N HIS A 22 8.51 -4.76 -18.29
CA HIS A 22 8.37 -6.08 -17.72
C HIS A 22 8.40 -5.98 -16.21
N LEU A 23 7.47 -6.67 -15.55
CA LEU A 23 7.44 -6.75 -14.11
C LEU A 23 8.13 -8.04 -13.66
N PRO A 24 9.32 -7.95 -13.08
CA PRO A 24 9.95 -9.15 -12.52
C PRO A 24 9.07 -9.74 -11.42
N VAL A 25 8.76 -11.02 -11.56
CA VAL A 25 7.90 -11.72 -10.61
C VAL A 25 8.43 -11.60 -9.17
N SER A 26 9.75 -11.69 -9.03
CA SER A 26 10.38 -11.59 -7.71
C SER A 26 10.13 -10.23 -7.04
N TYR A 27 10.14 -9.15 -7.80
CA TYR A 27 9.89 -7.81 -7.26
C TYR A 27 8.43 -7.63 -6.87
N VAL A 28 7.53 -8.13 -7.71
CA VAL A 28 6.09 -8.06 -7.42
C VAL A 28 5.76 -8.91 -6.19
N SER A 29 6.29 -10.12 -6.11
CA SER A 29 6.08 -11.00 -4.97
C SER A 29 6.59 -10.40 -3.68
N SER A 30 7.79 -9.82 -3.70
CA SER A 30 8.36 -9.16 -2.53
C SER A 30 7.51 -7.97 -2.09
N LEU A 31 7.08 -7.14 -3.04
CA LEU A 31 6.23 -6.01 -2.75
C LEU A 31 4.92 -6.45 -2.11
N LEU A 32 4.26 -7.43 -2.69
CA LEU A 32 2.99 -7.92 -2.16
C LEU A 32 3.12 -8.50 -0.75
N ARG A 33 4.22 -9.19 -0.49
CA ARG A 33 4.48 -9.77 0.83
C ARG A 33 4.67 -8.68 1.89
N VAL A 34 5.51 -7.67 1.61
CA VAL A 34 5.75 -6.61 2.57
C VAL A 34 4.52 -5.69 2.71
N LEU A 35 3.79 -5.50 1.62
CA LEU A 35 2.55 -4.72 1.65
C LEU A 35 1.50 -5.40 2.52
N GLN A 36 1.32 -6.71 2.36
CA GLN A 36 0.39 -7.47 3.17
C GLN A 36 0.74 -7.38 4.66
N ALA A 37 2.03 -7.52 4.98
CA ALA A 37 2.49 -7.41 6.36
C ALA A 37 2.24 -6.01 6.94
N ALA A 38 2.49 -4.96 6.14
CA ALA A 38 2.28 -3.58 6.56
C ALA A 38 0.80 -3.27 6.78
N VAL A 39 -0.04 -3.68 5.85
CA VAL A 39 -1.50 -3.47 5.95
C VAL A 39 -2.05 -4.20 7.17
N ARG A 40 -1.60 -5.42 7.40
CA ARG A 40 -2.01 -6.20 8.58
C ARG A 40 -1.61 -5.50 9.87
N GLU A 41 -0.41 -4.96 9.92
CA GLU A 41 0.08 -4.26 11.11
C GLU A 41 -0.67 -2.95 11.35
N VAL A 42 -0.95 -2.21 10.30
CA VAL A 42 -1.78 -0.99 10.39
C VAL A 42 -3.18 -1.34 10.92
N ALA A 43 -3.77 -2.41 10.41
CA ALA A 43 -5.09 -2.85 10.86
C ALA A 43 -5.09 -3.20 12.35
N ARG A 44 -4.05 -3.88 12.81
CA ARG A 44 -3.93 -4.26 14.22
C ARG A 44 -3.70 -3.06 15.14
N SER A 45 -3.03 -2.04 14.65
CA SER A 45 -2.78 -0.84 15.44
C SER A 45 -3.99 0.09 15.52
N ASN A 46 -4.98 -0.11 14.66
CA ASN A 46 -6.19 0.71 14.62
C ASN A 46 -7.31 -0.02 15.38
N GLU A 47 -7.83 0.60 16.43
CA GLU A 47 -8.86 -0.01 17.27
C GLU A 47 -10.10 -0.45 16.50
N ASP A 48 -10.49 0.32 15.48
CA ASP A 48 -11.69 0.03 14.70
C ASP A 48 -11.53 -1.19 13.79
N THR A 49 -10.31 -1.55 13.44
CA THR A 49 -10.06 -2.64 12.50
C THR A 49 -9.28 -3.81 13.10
N ARG A 50 -8.84 -3.68 14.34
CA ARG A 50 -7.98 -4.68 15.00
C ARG A 50 -8.62 -6.05 15.10
N GLN A 51 -9.83 -6.10 15.55
CA GLN A 51 -10.47 -7.34 15.96
C GLN A 51 -10.52 -8.41 14.87
N PRO A 52 -10.89 -8.11 13.62
CA PRO A 52 -10.87 -9.12 12.57
C PRO A 52 -9.48 -9.71 12.30
N PHE A 53 -8.43 -8.94 12.51
CA PHE A 53 -7.05 -9.40 12.29
C PHE A 53 -6.44 -10.10 13.49
N ASP A 54 -7.04 -9.97 14.66
CA ASP A 54 -6.59 -10.66 15.87
C ASP A 54 -7.27 -12.02 16.06
N GLN A 55 -8.33 -12.27 15.30
CA GLN A 55 -9.10 -13.51 15.40
C GLN A 55 -8.73 -14.49 14.29
N GLU A 56 -8.87 -15.77 14.56
CA GLU A 56 -8.73 -16.81 13.56
C GLU A 56 -10.13 -17.29 13.13
N PRO A 57 -10.39 -17.45 11.83
CA PRO A 57 -9.49 -17.19 10.73
C PRO A 57 -9.41 -15.70 10.40
N GLN A 58 -8.21 -15.26 10.00
CA GLN A 58 -7.99 -13.87 9.62
C GLN A 58 -8.54 -13.58 8.23
N PRO A 59 -8.82 -12.30 7.91
CA PRO A 59 -9.21 -11.92 6.55
C PRO A 59 -8.19 -12.38 5.52
N ILE A 60 -8.68 -12.78 4.35
CA ILE A 60 -7.84 -13.26 3.25
C ILE A 60 -7.58 -12.11 2.30
N PHE A 61 -6.32 -11.87 2.00
CA PHE A 61 -5.93 -10.87 1.01
C PHE A 61 -6.12 -11.41 -0.39
N HIS A 62 -6.61 -10.56 -1.27
CA HIS A 62 -6.82 -10.88 -2.68
C HIS A 62 -6.14 -9.85 -3.56
N LEU A 63 -5.71 -10.31 -4.71
CA LEU A 63 -5.10 -9.45 -5.72
C LEU A 63 -5.82 -9.70 -7.04
N SER A 64 -6.23 -8.63 -7.70
CA SER A 64 -6.65 -8.68 -9.09
C SER A 64 -5.73 -7.79 -9.91
N ALA A 65 -5.56 -8.12 -11.17
CA ALA A 65 -4.68 -7.39 -12.05
C ALA A 65 -5.38 -7.04 -13.36
N GLU A 66 -5.10 -5.86 -13.85
CA GLU A 66 -5.60 -5.38 -15.13
C GLU A 66 -4.44 -4.76 -15.88
N THR A 67 -4.34 -5.04 -17.17
CA THR A 67 -3.29 -4.49 -18.02
C THR A 67 -3.90 -3.53 -19.02
N THR A 68 -3.42 -2.31 -19.04
CA THR A 68 -3.74 -1.35 -20.10
C THR A 68 -2.48 -1.17 -20.97
N GLU A 69 -2.58 -0.36 -22.02
CA GLU A 69 -1.44 -0.13 -22.93
C GLU A 69 -0.20 0.39 -22.18
N ASP A 70 -0.43 1.19 -21.15
CA ASP A 70 0.64 1.91 -20.47
C ASP A 70 0.88 1.51 -19.03
N LEU A 71 -0.04 0.74 -18.45
CA LEU A 71 0.01 0.48 -17.01
C LEU A 71 -0.40 -0.94 -16.67
N PHE A 72 0.24 -1.48 -15.63
CA PHE A 72 -0.31 -2.60 -14.87
C PHE A 72 -1.02 -2.01 -13.66
N ILE A 73 -2.25 -2.42 -13.44
CA ILE A 73 -3.04 -1.99 -12.30
C ILE A 73 -3.29 -3.20 -11.43
N LEU A 74 -2.72 -3.19 -10.25
CA LEU A 74 -2.93 -4.23 -9.26
C LEU A 74 -3.90 -3.70 -8.22
N ARG A 75 -4.95 -4.47 -7.92
CA ARG A 75 -5.95 -4.12 -6.91
C ARG A 75 -5.88 -5.09 -5.77
N PHE A 76 -5.64 -4.57 -4.60
CA PHE A 76 -5.40 -5.31 -3.39
C PHE A 76 -6.54 -5.07 -2.41
N THR A 77 -7.12 -6.14 -1.89
CA THR A 77 -8.25 -6.04 -0.97
C THR A 77 -8.28 -7.22 0.00
N PHE A 78 -9.26 -7.24 0.89
CA PHE A 78 -9.50 -8.40 1.75
C PHE A 78 -10.91 -8.92 1.59
N SER A 79 -11.09 -10.20 1.87
CA SER A 79 -12.41 -10.80 1.94
C SER A 79 -12.58 -11.57 3.25
N ASP A 80 -13.83 -11.86 3.53
CA ASP A 80 -14.18 -12.74 4.64
C ASP A 80 -13.63 -14.14 4.32
N PRO A 81 -12.92 -14.77 5.25
CA PRO A 81 -12.36 -16.10 5.01
C PRO A 81 -13.42 -17.18 4.85
N LEU A 82 -14.66 -16.94 5.28
CA LEU A 82 -15.71 -17.95 5.25
C LEU A 82 -16.62 -17.85 4.04
N ASP A 83 -16.89 -16.64 3.52
CA ASP A 83 -17.83 -16.49 2.42
C ASP A 83 -17.29 -15.74 1.21
N SER A 84 -16.02 -15.38 1.25
CA SER A 84 -15.31 -14.70 0.15
C SER A 84 -15.88 -13.34 -0.24
N LYS A 85 -16.74 -12.77 0.59
CA LYS A 85 -17.26 -11.44 0.32
C LYS A 85 -16.23 -10.36 0.70
N PRO A 86 -16.11 -9.29 -0.11
CA PRO A 86 -15.24 -8.19 0.23
C PRO A 86 -15.64 -7.57 1.57
N LEU A 87 -14.66 -7.31 2.41
CA LEU A 87 -14.85 -6.60 3.67
C LEU A 87 -14.69 -5.09 3.42
N SER A 88 -15.66 -4.49 2.74
CA SER A 88 -15.57 -3.12 2.23
C SER A 88 -15.27 -2.08 3.30
N ALA A 89 -16.02 -2.10 4.39
CA ALA A 89 -15.83 -1.14 5.48
C ALA A 89 -14.45 -1.30 6.15
N LEU A 90 -14.04 -2.55 6.37
CA LEU A 90 -12.75 -2.85 6.96
C LEU A 90 -11.61 -2.43 6.03
N SER A 91 -11.72 -2.75 4.74
CA SER A 91 -10.72 -2.37 3.74
C SER A 91 -10.58 -0.87 3.64
N LYS A 92 -11.70 -0.16 3.59
CA LYS A 92 -11.72 1.29 3.48
C LYS A 92 -11.00 1.95 4.67
N GLY A 93 -11.34 1.54 5.87
CA GLY A 93 -10.70 2.07 7.08
C GLY A 93 -9.22 1.75 7.15
N THR A 94 -8.85 0.52 6.84
CA THR A 94 -7.46 0.08 6.91
C THR A 94 -6.61 0.74 5.84
N PHE A 95 -7.09 0.82 4.61
CA PHE A 95 -6.31 1.43 3.52
C PHE A 95 -6.18 2.94 3.70
N SER A 96 -7.20 3.62 4.22
CA SER A 96 -7.09 5.03 4.56
C SER A 96 -6.02 5.25 5.61
N ALA A 97 -6.01 4.44 6.65
CA ALA A 97 -4.99 4.51 7.71
C ALA A 97 -3.60 4.20 7.16
N PHE A 98 -3.49 3.17 6.32
CA PHE A 98 -2.23 2.81 5.65
C PHE A 98 -1.68 3.99 4.84
N MET A 99 -2.49 4.58 3.98
CA MET A 99 -2.05 5.69 3.12
C MET A 99 -1.64 6.91 3.95
N LYS A 100 -2.39 7.21 4.99
CA LYS A 100 -2.09 8.31 5.89
C LYS A 100 -0.76 8.09 6.62
N GLU A 101 -0.60 6.93 7.23
CA GLU A 101 0.62 6.58 7.97
C GLU A 101 1.84 6.56 7.05
N PHE A 102 1.69 5.98 5.86
CA PHE A 102 2.78 5.92 4.88
C PHE A 102 3.17 7.30 4.40
N SER A 103 2.19 8.14 4.10
CA SER A 103 2.45 9.52 3.71
C SER A 103 3.22 10.29 4.79
N GLN A 104 2.84 10.11 6.04
CA GLN A 104 3.52 10.73 7.17
C GLN A 104 4.96 10.25 7.30
N LEU A 105 5.18 8.96 7.16
CA LEU A 105 6.54 8.40 7.20
C LEU A 105 7.41 9.00 6.09
N LEU A 106 6.89 9.05 4.87
CA LEU A 106 7.64 9.56 3.73
C LEU A 106 7.97 11.04 3.87
N LYS A 107 7.03 11.83 4.38
CA LYS A 107 7.25 13.26 4.61
C LYS A 107 8.28 13.51 5.70
N ALA A 108 8.41 12.60 6.65
CA ALA A 108 9.34 12.73 7.75
C ALA A 108 10.78 12.35 7.38
N LEU A 109 10.98 11.67 6.25
CA LEU A 109 12.31 11.24 5.82
C LEU A 109 13.06 12.42 5.20
N PRO A 110 14.32 12.68 5.60
CA PRO A 110 15.10 13.75 5.01
C PRO A 110 15.53 13.39 3.59
N GLN A 111 15.47 14.37 2.69
CA GLN A 111 16.04 14.25 1.36
C GLN A 111 17.57 14.45 1.45
N PRO A 112 18.41 13.74 0.69
CA PRO A 112 18.08 12.71 -0.30
C PRO A 112 18.00 11.30 0.27
N SER A 113 18.10 11.16 1.59
CA SER A 113 18.12 9.84 2.22
C SER A 113 16.85 9.02 1.98
N LEU A 114 15.81 9.65 1.44
CA LEU A 114 14.60 8.95 1.03
C LEU A 114 14.91 7.77 0.11
N TRP A 115 15.91 7.94 -0.77
CA TRP A 115 16.27 6.95 -1.78
C TRP A 115 17.57 6.24 -1.46
N GLY A 116 18.33 6.78 -0.56
CA GLY A 116 19.56 6.14 -0.13
C GLY A 116 19.25 4.79 0.48
N SER A 117 20.09 3.81 0.18
CA SER A 117 20.20 2.69 1.06
C SER A 117 20.28 3.31 2.44
N SER A 118 19.52 2.83 3.35
CA SER A 118 19.62 3.27 4.71
C SER A 118 21.08 3.38 5.00
N VAL A 119 21.55 4.58 4.94
CA VAL A 119 22.93 4.80 5.12
C VAL A 119 23.18 4.36 6.51
N GLY A 120 23.86 3.29 6.57
CA GLY A 120 24.18 2.70 7.82
C GLY A 120 24.76 3.74 8.72
N GLY A 121 24.70 3.51 9.90
CA GLY A 121 25.34 4.34 10.86
C GLY A 121 24.40 5.39 11.40
N ALA A 122 24.79 6.61 11.35
CA ALA A 122 24.18 7.69 12.09
C ALA A 122 22.71 7.93 11.73
N GLY A 123 22.20 7.24 10.74
CA GLY A 123 20.83 7.45 10.31
C GLY A 123 19.86 6.34 10.63
N ARG A 124 20.24 5.38 11.43
CA ARG A 124 19.26 4.42 11.87
C ARG A 124 18.26 5.12 12.73
N ARG A 125 17.21 5.59 12.11
CA ARG A 125 16.04 5.93 12.87
C ARG A 125 15.60 4.69 13.58
N ALA A 126 15.63 4.75 14.88
CA ALA A 126 14.90 3.82 15.68
C ALA A 126 13.45 3.96 15.21
N TYR A 127 12.90 2.92 14.61
CA TYR A 127 11.50 2.90 14.27
C TYR A 127 10.71 3.06 15.55
N THR A 128 9.82 4.03 15.58
CA THR A 128 9.03 4.31 16.76
C THR A 128 7.95 3.26 17.00
N SER A 129 7.69 2.42 15.99
CA SER A 129 6.67 1.39 16.07
C SER A 129 6.92 0.29 15.05
N GLU A 130 6.27 -0.84 15.25
CA GLU A 130 6.29 -1.93 14.27
C GLU A 130 5.63 -1.49 12.95
N VAL A 131 4.62 -0.62 13.02
CA VAL A 131 3.98 -0.05 11.84
C VAL A 131 5.00 0.70 11.00
N SER A 132 5.78 1.59 11.60
CA SER A 132 6.80 2.36 10.89
C SER A 132 7.82 1.45 10.21
N LYS A 133 8.22 0.40 10.89
CA LYS A 133 9.16 -0.59 10.35
C LYS A 133 8.59 -1.28 9.12
N ARG A 134 7.34 -1.71 9.19
CA ARG A 134 6.68 -2.39 8.08
C ARG A 134 6.46 -1.46 6.89
N LEU A 135 6.08 -0.20 7.15
CA LEU A 135 5.91 0.80 6.11
C LEU A 135 7.23 1.13 5.42
N ASP A 136 8.32 1.19 6.18
CA ASP A 136 9.63 1.42 5.58
C ASP A 136 10.06 0.27 4.68
N GLN A 137 9.68 -0.95 5.00
CA GLN A 137 9.91 -2.11 4.14
C GLN A 137 9.16 -1.96 2.81
N VAL A 138 7.94 -1.44 2.84
CA VAL A 138 7.17 -1.16 1.62
C VAL A 138 7.91 -0.12 0.77
N ARG A 139 8.39 0.96 1.39
CA ARG A 139 9.17 1.98 0.69
C ARG A 139 10.38 1.37 -0.03
N LEU A 140 11.11 0.52 0.65
CA LEU A 140 12.31 -0.12 0.09
C LEU A 140 11.97 -1.01 -1.11
N GLU A 141 10.85 -1.71 -1.07
CA GLU A 141 10.43 -2.56 -2.20
C GLU A 141 9.94 -1.72 -3.38
N LEU A 142 9.28 -0.59 -3.13
CA LEU A 142 8.80 0.29 -4.20
C LEU A 142 9.94 0.89 -5.01
N ARG A 143 11.12 1.00 -4.44
CA ARG A 143 12.31 1.50 -5.14
C ARG A 143 12.73 0.65 -6.32
N HIS A 144 12.37 -0.62 -6.34
CA HIS A 144 12.72 -1.50 -7.44
C HIS A 144 11.94 -1.22 -8.72
N PHE A 145 10.90 -0.40 -8.64
CA PHE A 145 10.06 -0.07 -9.78
C PHE A 145 10.45 1.31 -10.31
N PRO A 146 10.63 1.46 -11.65
CA PRO A 146 10.96 2.77 -12.23
C PRO A 146 9.89 3.81 -11.97
N ARG A 147 8.64 3.40 -11.97
CA ARG A 147 7.52 4.26 -11.69
C ARG A 147 6.39 3.45 -11.10
N VAL A 148 5.94 3.84 -9.93
CA VAL A 148 4.82 3.17 -9.27
C VAL A 148 4.00 4.18 -8.51
N THR A 149 2.69 4.05 -8.58
CA THR A 149 1.75 4.91 -7.88
C THR A 149 0.87 4.05 -6.98
N LEU A 150 0.77 4.42 -5.72
CA LEU A 150 -0.22 3.87 -4.82
C LEU A 150 -1.39 4.84 -4.77
N ARG A 151 -2.59 4.32 -4.90
CA ARG A 151 -3.79 5.14 -4.91
C ARG A 151 -4.90 4.49 -4.10
N PHE A 152 -5.46 5.26 -3.21
CA PHE A 152 -6.67 4.86 -2.49
C PHE A 152 -7.48 6.10 -2.14
N ASP A 153 -8.73 6.15 -2.60
CA ASP A 153 -9.63 7.27 -2.39
C ASP A 153 -8.95 8.57 -2.85
N ARG A 154 -8.81 9.52 -1.97
CA ARG A 154 -8.15 10.81 -2.27
C ARG A 154 -6.63 10.78 -2.10
N TYR A 155 -6.09 9.69 -1.60
CA TYR A 155 -4.66 9.58 -1.35
C TYR A 155 -3.93 9.05 -2.58
N THR A 156 -2.84 9.70 -2.94
CA THR A 156 -1.99 9.28 -4.04
C THR A 156 -0.53 9.46 -3.64
N ILE A 157 0.27 8.44 -3.86
CA ILE A 157 1.72 8.48 -3.61
C ILE A 157 2.42 7.98 -4.86
N LEU A 158 3.18 8.85 -5.49
CA LEU A 158 3.94 8.52 -6.70
C LEU A 158 5.42 8.45 -6.40
N PHE A 159 6.02 7.34 -6.81
CA PHE A 159 7.47 7.15 -6.84
C PHE A 159 7.93 7.07 -8.30
N GLU A 160 8.82 7.94 -8.70
CA GLU A 160 9.37 7.93 -10.05
C GLU A 160 10.83 8.33 -9.99
N GLY A 161 11.73 7.34 -10.05
CA GLY A 161 13.15 7.59 -9.85
C GLY A 161 13.40 8.21 -8.49
N ASP A 162 14.02 9.38 -8.48
CA ASP A 162 14.28 10.14 -7.25
C ASP A 162 13.12 11.05 -6.85
N ARG A 163 12.06 11.03 -7.64
CA ARG A 163 10.91 11.91 -7.42
C ARG A 163 9.86 11.23 -6.57
N LEU A 164 9.38 11.96 -5.60
CA LEU A 164 8.26 11.54 -4.75
C LEU A 164 7.19 12.61 -4.79
N GLU A 165 5.97 12.24 -5.11
CA GLU A 165 4.82 13.13 -5.04
C GLU A 165 3.77 12.52 -4.11
N ILE A 166 3.30 13.29 -3.16
CA ILE A 166 2.25 12.90 -2.23
C ILE A 166 1.09 13.86 -2.42
N GLY A 167 -0.03 13.32 -2.88
CA GLY A 167 -1.24 14.10 -3.10
C GLY A 167 -2.38 13.77 -2.15
#